data_06e7dae6edf151da8da3e3aabb4945ff
#
_entry.id   06e7dae6edf151da8da3e3aabb4945ff
#
_cell.length_a   1.000
_cell.length_b   1.000
_cell.length_c   1.000
_cell.angle_alpha   90.00
_cell.angle_beta   90.00
_cell.angle_gamma   90.00
#
_symmetry.space_group_name_H-M   'P 1'
#
loop_
_entity.id
_entity.type
_entity.pdbx_description
1 polymer ?
#
loop_
_entity_poly.entity_id
_entity_poly.type
_entity_poly.pdbx_seq_one_letter_code
_entity_poly.pdbx_strand_id
1 'polypeptide(L)'
;VTGITLRAPHPGDMGWVVEQHGALYAQEYGWNAEFEALVAEIVAGMIRTHDPAWEAGWIAERPAPRGIERLGSAFVVRKSEGVAQLRLVLVRPEARGIGLGAQLTDRCLAFAREKGYQRMVLWTNANLLAARALYARRGFRLTASEPYHGYGHDLVSETWELEL
;
A
#
# COMPACT_ATOMS: atom_id res chain seq x y z
N VAL A 1 0.51 17.08 5.32
CA VAL A 1 1.45 16.83 6.39
C VAL A 1 2.69 17.68 6.17
N THR A 2 3.06 18.47 7.16
CA THR A 2 4.13 19.47 7.05
C THR A 2 5.50 18.82 6.82
N GLY A 3 6.23 19.31 5.79
CA GLY A 3 7.57 18.85 5.46
C GLY A 3 7.66 17.52 4.74
N ILE A 4 6.53 16.85 4.50
CA ILE A 4 6.51 15.57 3.79
C ILE A 4 6.04 15.79 2.36
N THR A 5 6.79 15.24 1.41
CA THR A 5 6.43 15.27 -0.01
C THR A 5 6.13 13.86 -0.50
N LEU A 6 5.21 13.77 -1.46
CA LEU A 6 4.90 12.53 -2.16
C LEU A 6 5.46 12.63 -3.58
N ARG A 7 6.30 11.68 -3.96
CA ARG A 7 6.93 11.65 -5.29
C ARG A 7 6.84 10.29 -5.94
N ALA A 8 7.02 10.26 -7.25
CA ALA A 8 7.08 9.00 -8.00
C ALA A 8 8.30 8.17 -7.56
N PRO A 9 8.21 6.83 -7.62
CA PRO A 9 9.35 5.96 -7.31
C PRO A 9 10.48 6.11 -8.33
N HIS A 10 11.71 5.94 -7.85
CA HIS A 10 12.89 5.73 -8.69
C HIS A 10 13.66 4.46 -8.30
N PRO A 11 14.65 4.03 -9.10
CA PRO A 11 15.45 2.85 -8.76
C PRO A 11 15.96 2.90 -7.32
N GLY A 12 15.79 1.81 -6.60
CA GLY A 12 16.10 1.67 -5.18
C GLY A 12 14.89 1.80 -4.26
N ASP A 13 13.87 2.56 -4.65
CA ASP A 13 12.68 2.73 -3.81
C ASP A 13 11.90 1.44 -3.63
N MET A 14 11.77 0.65 -4.70
CA MET A 14 10.99 -0.58 -4.61
C MET A 14 11.66 -1.64 -3.74
N GLY A 15 12.99 -1.68 -3.73
CA GLY A 15 13.73 -2.52 -2.77
C GLY A 15 13.49 -2.07 -1.33
N TRP A 16 13.43 -0.76 -1.10
CA TRP A 16 13.06 -0.20 0.21
C TRP A 16 11.65 -0.62 0.63
N VAL A 17 10.70 -0.62 -0.28
CA VAL A 17 9.31 -1.06 -0.02
C VAL A 17 9.30 -2.52 0.44
N VAL A 18 10.03 -3.39 -0.23
CA VAL A 18 10.15 -4.81 0.15
C VAL A 18 10.77 -4.94 1.55
N GLU A 19 11.88 -4.27 1.79
CA GLU A 19 12.57 -4.29 3.09
C GLU A 19 11.64 -3.85 4.22
N GLN A 20 10.94 -2.74 4.04
CA GLN A 20 10.08 -2.19 5.08
C GLN A 20 8.89 -3.10 5.36
N HIS A 21 8.26 -3.66 4.34
CA HIS A 21 7.17 -4.61 4.55
C HIS A 21 7.65 -5.83 5.31
N GLY A 22 8.75 -6.44 4.87
CA GLY A 22 9.29 -7.62 5.54
C GLY A 22 9.66 -7.36 7.00
N ALA A 23 10.42 -6.31 7.24
CA ALA A 23 10.91 -5.98 8.58
C ALA A 23 9.80 -5.54 9.54
N LEU A 24 8.93 -4.61 9.12
CA LEU A 24 7.90 -4.07 10.00
C LEU A 24 6.81 -5.10 10.32
N TYR A 25 6.38 -5.89 9.35
CA TYR A 25 5.34 -6.89 9.59
C TYR A 25 5.87 -8.07 10.43
N ALA A 26 7.15 -8.41 10.29
CA ALA A 26 7.79 -9.37 11.20
C ALA A 26 7.84 -8.82 12.64
N GLN A 27 8.23 -7.57 12.80
CA GLN A 27 8.34 -6.93 14.10
C GLN A 27 6.99 -6.75 14.78
N GLU A 28 5.97 -6.32 14.04
CA GLU A 28 4.67 -5.97 14.61
C GLU A 28 3.70 -7.14 14.71
N TYR A 29 3.77 -8.10 13.77
CA TYR A 29 2.82 -9.21 13.67
C TYR A 29 3.46 -10.59 13.76
N GLY A 30 4.78 -10.67 13.78
CA GLY A 30 5.50 -11.94 13.80
C GLY A 30 5.44 -12.72 12.48
N TRP A 31 5.15 -12.04 11.36
CA TRP A 31 5.07 -12.70 10.06
C TRP A 31 6.47 -13.08 9.58
N ASN A 32 6.59 -14.29 9.04
CA ASN A 32 7.87 -14.82 8.60
C ASN A 32 8.27 -14.33 7.20
N ALA A 33 9.42 -14.80 6.71
CA ALA A 33 9.99 -14.36 5.43
C ALA A 33 9.11 -14.68 4.21
N GLU A 34 8.11 -15.52 4.34
CA GLU A 34 7.17 -15.79 3.24
C GLU A 34 6.40 -14.53 2.84
N PHE A 35 6.12 -13.64 3.81
CA PHE A 35 5.49 -12.35 3.50
C PHE A 35 6.43 -11.45 2.71
N GLU A 36 7.71 -11.39 3.09
CA GLU A 36 8.71 -10.64 2.34
C GLU A 36 8.85 -11.16 0.91
N ALA A 37 8.85 -12.48 0.73
CA ALA A 37 8.90 -13.10 -0.60
C ALA A 37 7.68 -12.72 -1.44
N LEU A 38 6.49 -12.71 -0.85
CA LEU A 38 5.26 -12.28 -1.54
C LEU A 38 5.37 -10.82 -2.00
N VAL A 39 5.81 -9.93 -1.12
CA VAL A 39 5.96 -8.51 -1.46
C VAL A 39 7.02 -8.34 -2.56
N ALA A 40 8.13 -9.08 -2.49
CA ALA A 40 9.16 -9.04 -3.52
C ALA A 40 8.61 -9.47 -4.89
N GLU A 41 7.79 -10.51 -4.93
CA GLU A 41 7.14 -10.98 -6.17
C GLU A 41 6.18 -9.92 -6.72
N ILE A 42 5.36 -9.33 -5.86
CA ILE A 42 4.44 -8.26 -6.24
C ILE A 42 5.22 -7.08 -6.84
N VAL A 43 6.26 -6.64 -6.16
CA VAL A 43 7.09 -5.51 -6.60
C VAL A 43 7.78 -5.80 -7.93
N ALA A 44 8.36 -6.98 -8.09
CA ALA A 44 8.99 -7.37 -9.35
C ALA A 44 7.99 -7.33 -10.51
N GLY A 45 6.80 -7.87 -10.30
CA GLY A 45 5.72 -7.82 -11.29
C GLY A 45 5.31 -6.40 -11.62
N MET A 46 5.11 -5.56 -10.62
CA MET A 46 4.74 -4.16 -10.81
C MET A 46 5.77 -3.40 -11.66
N ILE A 47 7.06 -3.60 -11.40
CA ILE A 47 8.12 -2.95 -12.18
C ILE A 47 8.10 -3.41 -13.64
N ARG A 48 7.98 -4.73 -13.86
CA ARG A 48 8.06 -5.31 -15.21
C ARG A 48 6.85 -5.00 -16.08
N THR A 49 5.68 -4.91 -15.48
CA THR A 49 4.42 -4.70 -16.21
C THR A 49 3.86 -3.29 -16.07
N HIS A 50 4.68 -2.35 -15.56
CA HIS A 50 4.24 -0.98 -15.31
C HIS A 50 3.73 -0.30 -16.59
N ASP A 51 2.51 0.22 -16.50
CA ASP A 51 1.88 1.01 -17.56
C ASP A 51 1.55 2.40 -16.99
N PRO A 52 2.34 3.43 -17.32
CA PRO A 52 2.15 4.76 -16.75
C PRO A 52 0.82 5.43 -17.13
N ALA A 53 0.14 4.92 -18.16
CA ALA A 53 -1.20 5.40 -18.52
C ALA A 53 -2.24 5.05 -17.45
N TRP A 54 -2.03 3.94 -16.72
CA TRP A 54 -3.01 3.39 -15.80
C TRP A 54 -2.49 3.15 -14.39
N GLU A 55 -1.18 3.29 -14.18
CA GLU A 55 -0.54 2.90 -12.93
C GLU A 55 0.38 3.98 -12.41
N ALA A 56 0.47 4.13 -11.10
CA ALA A 56 1.35 5.08 -10.45
C ALA A 56 1.66 4.63 -9.03
N GLY A 57 2.71 5.20 -8.47
CA GLY A 57 3.05 5.00 -7.07
C GLY A 57 3.62 6.26 -6.47
N TRP A 58 3.60 6.32 -5.15
CA TRP A 58 4.13 7.44 -4.39
C TRP A 58 4.99 6.95 -3.24
N ILE A 59 6.13 7.60 -3.11
CA ILE A 59 7.01 7.47 -1.95
C ILE A 59 6.87 8.76 -1.15
N ALA A 60 6.55 8.63 0.12
CA ALA A 60 6.53 9.76 1.03
C ALA A 60 7.91 9.95 1.63
N GLU A 61 8.42 11.17 1.59
CA GLU A 61 9.75 11.47 2.12
C GLU A 61 9.81 12.85 2.77
N ARG A 62 10.80 13.05 3.62
CA ARG A 62 11.09 14.37 4.20
C ARG A 62 12.61 14.56 4.37
N PRO A 63 13.08 15.82 4.47
CA PRO A 63 14.46 16.09 4.83
C PRO A 63 14.81 15.52 6.21
N ALA A 64 16.02 15.01 6.34
CA ALA A 64 16.56 14.48 7.57
C ALA A 64 17.98 15.05 7.77
N PRO A 65 18.57 14.94 8.99
CA PRO A 65 19.91 15.50 9.23
C PRO A 65 21.00 15.00 8.27
N ARG A 66 20.81 13.80 7.74
CA ARG A 66 21.77 13.19 6.79
C ARG A 66 21.10 12.84 5.46
N GLY A 67 20.42 13.82 4.85
CA GLY A 67 19.79 13.65 3.54
C GLY A 67 18.28 13.54 3.62
N ILE A 68 17.72 12.52 2.97
CA ILE A 68 16.28 12.32 2.85
C ILE A 68 15.90 11.01 3.52
N GLU A 69 14.83 11.01 4.30
CA GLU A 69 14.27 9.76 4.82
C GLU A 69 12.94 9.45 4.15
N ARG A 70 12.74 8.17 3.84
CA ARG A 70 11.48 7.67 3.30
C ARG A 70 10.58 7.26 4.45
N LEU A 71 9.30 7.62 4.36
CA LEU A 71 8.35 7.42 5.46
C LEU A 71 7.20 6.52 5.11
N GLY A 72 6.90 6.34 3.84
CA GLY A 72 5.77 5.52 3.42
C GLY A 72 5.67 5.33 1.93
N SER A 73 4.71 4.51 1.54
CA SER A 73 4.44 4.19 0.14
C SER A 73 2.97 3.90 -0.09
N ALA A 74 2.54 4.04 -1.34
CA ALA A 74 1.25 3.55 -1.82
C ALA A 74 1.29 3.46 -3.35
N PHE A 75 0.57 2.49 -3.90
CA PHE A 75 0.59 2.22 -5.34
C PHE A 75 -0.80 1.94 -5.86
N VAL A 76 -1.03 2.32 -7.13
CA VAL A 76 -2.22 1.96 -7.88
C VAL A 76 -1.78 1.14 -9.08
N VAL A 77 -2.32 -0.05 -9.21
CA VAL A 77 -2.11 -0.90 -10.39
C VAL A 77 -3.44 -1.19 -11.05
N ARG A 78 -3.41 -1.56 -12.33
CA ARG A 78 -4.60 -1.98 -13.06
C ARG A 78 -4.86 -3.46 -12.79
N LYS A 79 -6.00 -3.75 -12.17
CA LYS A 79 -6.41 -5.15 -11.93
C LYS A 79 -7.11 -5.74 -13.16
N SER A 80 -8.02 -4.97 -13.74
CA SER A 80 -8.78 -5.32 -14.94
C SER A 80 -9.36 -4.05 -15.54
N GLU A 81 -10.11 -4.17 -16.61
CA GLU A 81 -10.75 -3.02 -17.25
C GLU A 81 -11.68 -2.33 -16.24
N GLY A 82 -11.46 -1.04 -16.05
CA GLY A 82 -12.24 -0.22 -15.12
C GLY A 82 -11.97 -0.46 -13.64
N VAL A 83 -11.07 -1.36 -13.28
CA VAL A 83 -10.79 -1.73 -11.89
C VAL A 83 -9.35 -1.44 -11.52
N ALA A 84 -9.15 -0.49 -10.62
CA ALA A 84 -7.86 -0.21 -10.00
C ALA A 84 -7.66 -1.06 -8.75
N GLN A 85 -6.42 -1.37 -8.43
CA GLN A 85 -6.06 -2.02 -7.18
C GLN A 85 -5.08 -1.16 -6.40
N LEU A 86 -5.44 -0.89 -5.14
CA LEU A 86 -4.57 -0.21 -4.19
C LEU A 86 -3.61 -1.24 -3.60
N ARG A 87 -2.32 -0.95 -3.63
CA ARG A 87 -1.30 -1.89 -3.19
C ARG A 87 -0.25 -1.24 -2.32
N LEU A 88 0.28 -2.04 -1.38
CA LEU A 88 1.50 -1.75 -0.63
C LEU A 88 1.46 -0.38 0.06
N VAL A 89 0.34 -0.08 0.70
CA VAL A 89 0.20 1.10 1.55
C VAL A 89 0.96 0.83 2.84
N LEU A 90 1.98 1.63 3.09
CA LEU A 90 2.83 1.47 4.27
C LEU A 90 3.18 2.84 4.83
N VAL A 91 3.15 2.95 6.15
CA VAL A 91 3.62 4.13 6.88
C VAL A 91 4.56 3.64 7.98
N ARG A 92 5.77 4.18 7.99
CA ARG A 92 6.73 3.84 9.04
C ARG A 92 6.22 4.26 10.42
N PRO A 93 6.58 3.52 11.49
CA PRO A 93 6.07 3.81 12.84
C PRO A 93 6.25 5.27 13.28
N GLU A 94 7.39 5.89 12.96
CA GLU A 94 7.70 7.27 13.34
C GLU A 94 6.86 8.32 12.60
N ALA A 95 6.17 7.93 11.54
CA ALA A 95 5.31 8.82 10.76
C ALA A 95 3.82 8.50 10.94
N ARG A 96 3.47 7.66 11.89
CA ARG A 96 2.06 7.31 12.18
C ARG A 96 1.39 8.40 13.02
N GLY A 97 0.06 8.44 12.95
CA GLY A 97 -0.73 9.38 13.75
C GLY A 97 -0.76 10.81 13.23
N ILE A 98 -0.20 11.07 12.05
CA ILE A 98 -0.15 12.41 11.44
C ILE A 98 -0.91 12.51 10.12
N GLY A 99 -1.68 11.48 9.78
CA GLY A 99 -2.51 11.48 8.57
C GLY A 99 -1.79 11.07 7.28
N LEU A 100 -0.57 10.55 7.35
CA LEU A 100 0.18 10.18 6.15
C LEU A 100 -0.47 9.03 5.37
N GLY A 101 -0.98 8.01 6.06
CA GLY A 101 -1.70 6.91 5.41
C GLY A 101 -2.93 7.40 4.65
N ALA A 102 -3.67 8.33 5.24
CA ALA A 102 -4.80 8.97 4.61
C ALA A 102 -4.37 9.78 3.38
N GLN A 103 -3.31 10.56 3.49
CA GLN A 103 -2.78 11.37 2.38
C GLN A 103 -2.33 10.49 1.21
N LEU A 104 -1.63 9.40 1.48
CA LEU A 104 -1.20 8.44 0.46
C LEU A 104 -2.40 7.79 -0.24
N THR A 105 -3.37 7.34 0.55
CA THR A 105 -4.59 6.72 0.01
C THR A 105 -5.39 7.71 -0.83
N ASP A 106 -5.54 8.94 -0.36
CA ASP A 106 -6.26 9.99 -1.09
C ASP A 106 -5.56 10.33 -2.42
N ARG A 107 -4.23 10.31 -2.46
CA ARG A 107 -3.49 10.51 -3.70
C ARG A 107 -3.77 9.38 -4.70
N CYS A 108 -3.83 8.15 -4.22
CA CYS A 108 -4.18 6.99 -5.05
C CYS A 108 -5.61 7.09 -5.59
N LEU A 109 -6.55 7.51 -4.75
CA LEU A 109 -7.95 7.69 -5.17
C LEU A 109 -8.08 8.79 -6.22
N ALA A 110 -7.40 9.92 -6.03
CA ALA A 110 -7.42 11.02 -6.99
C ALA A 110 -6.86 10.57 -8.36
N PHE A 111 -5.76 9.84 -8.36
CA PHE A 111 -5.18 9.28 -9.58
C PHE A 111 -6.18 8.34 -10.29
N ALA A 112 -6.78 7.42 -9.54
CA ALA A 112 -7.72 6.45 -10.12
C ALA A 112 -8.93 7.15 -10.74
N ARG A 113 -9.47 8.18 -10.08
CA ARG A 113 -10.57 8.96 -10.62
C ARG A 113 -10.18 9.72 -11.89
N GLU A 114 -9.01 10.34 -11.89
CA GLU A 114 -8.47 11.06 -13.04
C GLU A 114 -8.32 10.14 -14.26
N LYS A 115 -7.88 8.90 -14.04
CA LYS A 115 -7.72 7.92 -15.12
C LYS A 115 -9.03 7.30 -15.60
N GLY A 116 -10.13 7.53 -14.90
CA GLY A 116 -11.43 7.01 -15.31
C GLY A 116 -11.74 5.60 -14.83
N TYR A 117 -11.04 5.10 -13.84
CA TYR A 117 -11.41 3.85 -13.21
C TYR A 117 -12.81 3.94 -12.61
N GLN A 118 -13.56 2.87 -12.66
CA GLN A 118 -14.92 2.80 -12.13
C GLN A 118 -14.96 2.41 -10.68
N ARG A 119 -13.99 1.60 -10.23
CA ARG A 119 -13.87 1.17 -8.85
C ARG A 119 -12.42 0.86 -8.49
N MET A 120 -12.18 0.86 -7.19
CA MET A 120 -10.90 0.46 -6.63
C MET A 120 -11.12 -0.71 -5.67
N VAL A 121 -10.26 -1.72 -5.76
CA VAL A 121 -10.26 -2.85 -4.85
C VAL A 121 -8.94 -2.85 -4.07
N LEU A 122 -8.96 -3.47 -2.90
CA LEU A 122 -7.75 -3.72 -2.14
C LEU A 122 -7.89 -5.05 -1.41
N TRP A 123 -6.76 -5.63 -1.06
CA TRP A 123 -6.66 -6.83 -0.26
C TRP A 123 -5.88 -6.51 1.02
N THR A 124 -6.39 -6.96 2.16
CA THR A 124 -5.77 -6.75 3.46
C THR A 124 -6.04 -7.93 4.38
N ASN A 125 -5.66 -7.83 5.64
CA ASN A 125 -5.92 -8.84 6.66
C ASN A 125 -6.73 -8.24 7.81
N ALA A 126 -7.57 -9.05 8.41
CA ALA A 126 -8.51 -8.61 9.45
C ALA A 126 -7.79 -8.04 10.70
N ASN A 127 -6.57 -8.48 10.98
CA ASN A 127 -5.79 -7.99 12.13
C ASN A 127 -5.12 -6.64 11.89
N LEU A 128 -5.13 -6.11 10.66
CA LEU A 128 -4.55 -4.80 10.34
C LEU A 128 -5.58 -3.70 10.65
N LEU A 129 -5.77 -3.42 11.94
CA LEU A 129 -6.88 -2.59 12.41
C LEU A 129 -6.80 -1.13 11.92
N ALA A 130 -5.62 -0.53 11.92
CA ALA A 130 -5.46 0.85 11.45
C ALA A 130 -5.77 0.98 9.95
N ALA A 131 -5.34 0.02 9.15
CA ALA A 131 -5.62 -0.02 7.71
C ALA A 131 -7.13 -0.17 7.47
N ARG A 132 -7.79 -1.10 8.17
CA ARG A 132 -9.23 -1.30 8.07
C ARG A 132 -10.01 -0.01 8.39
N ALA A 133 -9.63 0.67 9.46
CA ALA A 133 -10.25 1.92 9.86
C ALA A 133 -10.06 3.02 8.79
N LEU A 134 -8.87 3.11 8.21
CA LEU A 134 -8.56 4.05 7.15
C LEU A 134 -9.46 3.80 5.93
N TYR A 135 -9.56 2.56 5.47
CA TYR A 135 -10.35 2.21 4.30
C TYR A 135 -11.83 2.43 4.53
N ALA A 136 -12.34 2.06 5.70
CA ALA A 136 -13.74 2.31 6.06
C ALA A 136 -14.07 3.82 6.03
N ARG A 137 -13.18 4.65 6.56
CA ARG A 137 -13.37 6.10 6.54
C ARG A 137 -13.36 6.70 5.14
N ARG A 138 -12.68 6.04 4.18
CA ARG A 138 -12.68 6.46 2.77
C ARG A 138 -13.86 5.92 1.97
N GLY A 139 -14.76 5.16 2.62
CA GLY A 139 -15.95 4.63 1.98
C GLY A 139 -15.79 3.25 1.37
N PHE A 140 -14.63 2.62 1.52
CA PHE A 140 -14.47 1.23 1.11
C PHE A 140 -15.37 0.33 1.95
N ARG A 141 -15.89 -0.72 1.33
CA ARG A 141 -16.73 -1.71 2.00
C ARG A 141 -16.10 -3.08 1.91
N LEU A 142 -16.20 -3.84 2.99
CA LEU A 142 -15.76 -5.23 3.02
C LEU A 142 -16.69 -6.06 2.15
N THR A 143 -16.16 -6.69 1.10
CA THR A 143 -16.94 -7.46 0.14
C THR A 143 -16.67 -8.96 0.20
N ALA A 144 -15.54 -9.38 0.75
CA ALA A 144 -15.22 -10.79 0.92
C ALA A 144 -14.21 -10.97 2.05
N SER A 145 -14.31 -12.09 2.74
CA SER A 145 -13.30 -12.50 3.72
C SER A 145 -13.13 -14.01 3.69
N GLU A 146 -11.92 -14.48 3.96
CA GLU A 146 -11.59 -15.89 3.90
C GLU A 146 -10.48 -16.23 4.89
N PRO A 147 -10.65 -17.26 5.74
CA PRO A 147 -9.57 -17.72 6.59
C PRO A 147 -8.50 -18.43 5.76
N TYR A 148 -7.24 -18.25 6.14
CA TYR A 148 -6.12 -18.94 5.52
C TYR A 148 -4.96 -19.03 6.49
N HIS A 149 -3.98 -19.90 6.18
CA HIS A 149 -2.73 -19.97 6.93
C HIS A 149 -1.62 -19.38 6.07
N GLY A 150 -0.95 -18.37 6.58
CA GLY A 150 0.14 -17.70 5.87
C GLY A 150 1.11 -17.05 6.82
N TYR A 151 2.36 -16.95 6.39
CA TYR A 151 3.43 -16.26 7.12
C TYR A 151 3.63 -16.80 8.54
N GLY A 152 3.29 -18.08 8.77
CA GLY A 152 3.38 -18.75 10.06
C GLY A 152 2.19 -18.55 10.99
N HIS A 153 1.07 -18.00 10.50
CA HIS A 153 -0.09 -17.68 11.32
C HIS A 153 -1.41 -18.07 10.65
N ASP A 154 -2.44 -18.29 11.48
CA ASP A 154 -3.81 -18.37 10.99
C ASP A 154 -4.36 -16.94 10.88
N LEU A 155 -4.75 -16.57 9.66
CA LEU A 155 -5.15 -15.21 9.31
C LEU A 155 -6.50 -15.22 8.62
N VAL A 156 -7.10 -14.03 8.48
CA VAL A 156 -8.30 -13.83 7.68
C VAL A 156 -8.01 -12.76 6.64
N SER A 157 -8.05 -13.15 5.36
CA SER A 157 -7.92 -12.20 4.26
C SER A 157 -9.22 -11.45 4.06
N GLU A 158 -9.11 -10.18 3.65
CA GLU A 158 -10.27 -9.34 3.37
C GLU A 158 -10.09 -8.63 2.04
N THR A 159 -11.18 -8.60 1.28
CA THR A 159 -11.27 -7.77 0.07
C THR A 159 -12.20 -6.61 0.37
N TRP A 160 -11.75 -5.41 0.08
CA TRP A 160 -12.52 -4.17 0.23
C TRP A 160 -12.63 -3.48 -1.12
N GLU A 161 -13.78 -2.85 -1.38
CA GLU A 161 -14.04 -2.21 -2.66
C GLU A 161 -14.70 -0.84 -2.46
N LEU A 162 -14.39 0.07 -3.39
CA LEU A 162 -14.95 1.41 -3.42
C LEU A 162 -15.36 1.76 -4.86
N GLU A 163 -16.60 2.20 -5.04
CA GLU A 163 -17.03 2.80 -6.30
C GLU A 163 -16.44 4.21 -6.43
N LEU A 164 -15.88 4.52 -7.58
CA LEU A 164 -15.19 5.80 -7.81
C LEU A 164 -16.06 6.88 -8.51
#